data_b5d82bd87dd481156f6819a10327f772
#
_entry.id   b5d82bd87dd481156f6819a10327f772
#
_cell.length_a   1.000
_cell.length_b   1.000
_cell.length_c   1.000
_cell.angle_alpha   90.00
_cell.angle_beta   90.00
_cell.angle_gamma   90.00
#
_symmetry.space_group_name_H-M   'P 1'
#
loop_
_entity.id
_entity.type
_entity.pdbx_description
1 polymer ?
#
loop_
_entity_poly.entity_id
_entity_poly.type
_entity_poly.pdbx_seq_one_letter_code
_entity_poly.pdbx_strand_id
1 'polypeptide(L)'
;MKDGEHIDYYTSGEILYKINYLDGKRDGEYIGYYSSGEISYKMNYIDGKRHGGYIRYFKDGEINYKSYYINDNYVTELVWLSYNRNLTLELLGL
;
A
#
# COMPACT_ATOMS: atom_id res chain seq x y z
N MET A 1 -13.62 4.61 -14.49
CA MET A 1 -13.38 3.35 -13.77
C MET A 1 -14.35 3.24 -12.60
N LYS A 2 -14.84 2.04 -12.35
CA LYS A 2 -15.84 1.79 -11.32
C LYS A 2 -15.19 1.78 -9.94
N ASP A 3 -15.81 2.43 -8.96
CA ASP A 3 -15.32 2.42 -7.58
C ASP A 3 -15.43 1.01 -6.97
N GLY A 4 -14.66 0.79 -5.92
CA GLY A 4 -14.60 -0.46 -5.20
C GLY A 4 -13.37 -1.28 -5.53
N GLU A 5 -13.36 -2.52 -5.06
CA GLU A 5 -12.24 -3.43 -5.25
C GLU A 5 -12.19 -3.96 -6.69
N HIS A 6 -11.00 -3.92 -7.27
CA HIS A 6 -10.69 -4.51 -8.57
C HIS A 6 -9.64 -5.58 -8.37
N ILE A 7 -9.89 -6.76 -8.94
CA ILE A 7 -9.01 -7.91 -8.83
C ILE A 7 -8.62 -8.34 -10.25
N ASP A 8 -7.34 -8.52 -10.50
CA ASP A 8 -6.85 -9.11 -11.74
C ASP A 8 -6.16 -10.43 -11.44
N TYR A 9 -6.02 -11.28 -12.46
CA TYR A 9 -5.60 -12.66 -12.30
C TYR A 9 -4.46 -13.02 -13.25
N TYR A 10 -3.60 -13.92 -12.81
CA TYR A 10 -2.69 -14.62 -13.70
C TYR A 10 -3.49 -15.51 -14.65
N THR A 11 -2.89 -15.91 -15.76
CA THR A 11 -3.53 -16.85 -16.71
C THR A 11 -3.89 -18.19 -16.05
N SER A 12 -3.19 -18.56 -14.97
CA SER A 12 -3.47 -19.77 -14.20
C SER A 12 -4.72 -19.68 -13.32
N GLY A 13 -5.32 -18.48 -13.17
CA GLY A 13 -6.48 -18.25 -12.34
C GLY A 13 -6.16 -17.71 -10.94
N GLU A 14 -4.90 -17.71 -10.52
CA GLU A 14 -4.48 -17.14 -9.25
C GLU A 14 -4.54 -15.62 -9.30
N ILE A 15 -4.78 -14.98 -8.15
CA ILE A 15 -4.85 -13.53 -8.06
C ILE A 15 -3.49 -12.92 -8.37
N LEU A 16 -3.46 -11.96 -9.31
CA LEU A 16 -2.29 -11.18 -9.64
C LEU A 16 -2.16 -9.96 -8.73
N TYR A 17 -3.23 -9.18 -8.60
CA TYR A 17 -3.27 -8.06 -7.66
C TYR A 17 -4.71 -7.71 -7.29
N LYS A 18 -4.84 -6.98 -6.16
CA LYS A 18 -6.08 -6.34 -5.71
C LYS A 18 -5.80 -4.86 -5.52
N ILE A 19 -6.72 -4.03 -5.95
CA ILE A 19 -6.64 -2.58 -5.78
C ILE A 19 -8.03 -2.02 -5.55
N ASN A 20 -8.12 -0.96 -4.74
CA ASN A 20 -9.38 -0.29 -4.47
C ASN A 20 -9.40 1.09 -5.12
N TYR A 21 -10.57 1.48 -5.61
CA TYR A 21 -10.82 2.81 -6.20
C TYR A 21 -11.92 3.52 -5.44
N LEU A 22 -11.76 4.85 -5.29
CA LEU A 22 -12.76 5.75 -4.73
C LEU A 22 -12.75 7.03 -5.55
N ASP A 23 -13.92 7.41 -6.06
CA ASP A 23 -14.07 8.57 -6.94
C ASP A 23 -13.09 8.55 -8.14
N GLY A 24 -12.90 7.36 -8.70
CA GLY A 24 -12.03 7.15 -9.85
C GLY A 24 -10.54 7.13 -9.56
N LYS A 25 -10.15 7.24 -8.29
CA LYS A 25 -8.74 7.27 -7.87
C LYS A 25 -8.41 6.06 -7.01
N ARG A 26 -7.16 5.64 -7.05
CA ARG A 26 -6.67 4.59 -6.15
C ARG A 26 -6.81 5.06 -4.72
N ASP A 27 -7.37 4.19 -3.86
CA ASP A 27 -7.59 4.52 -2.46
C ASP A 27 -7.55 3.23 -1.64
N GLY A 28 -6.77 3.22 -0.55
CA GLY A 28 -6.60 2.04 0.27
C GLY A 28 -5.45 1.15 -0.21
N GLU A 29 -5.50 -0.12 0.19
CA GLU A 29 -4.42 -1.06 -0.09
C GLU A 29 -4.37 -1.49 -1.56
N TYR A 30 -3.16 -1.58 -2.06
CA TYR A 30 -2.82 -2.22 -3.33
C TYR A 30 -1.94 -3.42 -2.96
N ILE A 31 -2.40 -4.64 -3.25
CA ILE A 31 -1.69 -5.86 -2.88
C ILE A 31 -1.40 -6.67 -4.15
N GLY A 32 -0.13 -6.97 -4.37
CA GLY A 32 0.29 -7.86 -5.45
C GLY A 32 0.70 -9.21 -4.90
N TYR A 33 0.50 -10.26 -5.70
CA TYR A 33 0.73 -11.65 -5.30
C TYR A 33 1.70 -12.33 -6.24
N TYR A 34 2.47 -13.27 -5.70
CA TYR A 34 3.17 -14.25 -6.52
C TYR A 34 2.15 -15.22 -7.13
N SER A 35 2.51 -15.85 -8.23
CA SER A 35 1.63 -16.83 -8.88
C SER A 35 1.29 -18.02 -7.99
N SER A 36 2.09 -18.27 -6.96
CA SER A 36 1.85 -19.33 -5.97
C SER A 36 0.92 -18.91 -4.83
N GLY A 37 0.47 -17.64 -4.81
CA GLY A 37 -0.55 -17.15 -3.88
C GLY A 37 -0.05 -16.31 -2.72
N GLU A 38 1.25 -16.31 -2.46
CA GLU A 38 1.82 -15.49 -1.37
C GLU A 38 1.84 -14.01 -1.78
N ILE A 39 1.77 -13.14 -0.79
CA ILE A 39 1.88 -11.70 -1.03
C ILE A 39 3.29 -11.36 -1.53
N SER A 40 3.35 -10.63 -2.65
CA SER A 40 4.60 -10.14 -3.23
C SER A 40 4.91 -8.72 -2.77
N TYR A 41 3.90 -7.85 -2.73
CA TYR A 41 4.07 -6.47 -2.27
C TYR A 41 2.75 -5.88 -1.78
N LYS A 42 2.87 -4.86 -0.94
CA LYS A 42 1.76 -4.03 -0.46
C LYS A 42 2.12 -2.56 -0.59
N MET A 43 1.15 -1.76 -1.00
CA MET A 43 1.27 -0.31 -1.06
C MET A 43 -0.07 0.29 -0.63
N ASN A 44 -0.04 1.42 0.04
CA ASN A 44 -1.26 2.13 0.40
C ASN A 44 -1.40 3.42 -0.41
N TYR A 45 -2.63 3.74 -0.79
CA TYR A 45 -2.98 4.97 -1.52
C TYR A 45 -4.04 5.75 -0.77
N ILE A 46 -3.92 7.08 -0.82
CA ILE A 46 -4.95 7.99 -0.35
C ILE A 46 -5.14 9.03 -1.47
N ASP A 47 -6.37 9.12 -1.97
CA ASP A 47 -6.75 10.09 -3.01
C ASP A 47 -5.81 10.02 -4.24
N GLY A 48 -5.49 8.81 -4.66
CA GLY A 48 -4.65 8.57 -5.83
C GLY A 48 -3.15 8.67 -5.59
N LYS A 49 -2.73 9.01 -4.37
CA LYS A 49 -1.31 9.21 -4.03
C LYS A 49 -0.81 8.12 -3.10
N ARG A 50 0.42 7.69 -3.31
CA ARG A 50 1.07 6.75 -2.40
C ARG A 50 1.21 7.40 -1.02
N HIS A 51 0.81 6.67 0.01
CA HIS A 51 0.85 7.18 1.38
C HIS A 51 1.02 6.01 2.34
N GLY A 52 2.10 6.01 3.11
CA GLY A 52 2.40 4.94 4.04
C GLY A 52 3.48 4.00 3.53
N GLY A 53 3.53 2.81 4.09
CA GLY A 53 4.55 1.83 3.78
C GLY A 53 4.36 1.17 2.43
N TYR A 54 5.45 1.03 1.70
CA TYR A 54 5.56 0.16 0.55
C TYR A 54 6.45 -1.01 0.97
N ILE A 55 5.92 -2.23 0.95
CA ILE A 55 6.63 -3.40 1.45
C ILE A 55 6.66 -4.45 0.35
N ARG A 56 7.85 -4.96 0.07
CA ARG A 56 8.03 -6.12 -0.81
C ARG A 56 8.43 -7.31 0.04
N TYR A 57 7.93 -8.48 -0.33
CA TYR A 57 8.15 -9.72 0.40
C TYR A 57 8.84 -10.76 -0.46
N PHE A 58 9.68 -11.58 0.17
CA PHE A 58 10.09 -12.85 -0.42
C PHE A 58 8.91 -13.83 -0.36
N LYS A 59 9.00 -14.91 -1.13
CA LYS A 59 7.93 -15.94 -1.13
C LYS A 59 7.70 -16.58 0.23
N ASP A 60 8.74 -16.63 1.09
CA ASP A 60 8.63 -17.18 2.44
C ASP A 60 7.94 -16.24 3.43
N GLY A 61 7.57 -15.03 2.99
CA GLY A 61 6.89 -14.04 3.81
C GLY A 61 7.81 -13.05 4.49
N GLU A 62 9.12 -13.22 4.41
CA GLU A 62 10.06 -12.26 4.97
C GLU A 62 10.11 -10.98 4.13
N ILE A 63 10.36 -9.86 4.81
CA ILE A 63 10.45 -8.56 4.14
C ILE A 63 11.75 -8.49 3.33
N ASN A 64 11.61 -8.22 2.01
CA ASN A 64 12.72 -7.99 1.11
C ASN A 64 13.12 -6.51 1.10
N TYR A 65 12.13 -5.62 1.10
CA TYR A 65 12.35 -4.19 0.94
C TYR A 65 11.20 -3.43 1.57
N LYS A 66 11.51 -2.27 2.18
CA LYS A 66 10.50 -1.42 2.79
C LYS A 66 10.86 0.05 2.59
N SER A 67 9.88 0.86 2.18
CA SER A 67 10.03 2.30 2.06
C SER A 67 8.73 2.99 2.45
N TYR A 68 8.77 4.32 2.56
CA TYR A 68 7.62 5.10 3.01
C TYR A 68 7.37 6.28 2.10
N TYR A 69 6.10 6.65 1.98
CA TYR A 69 5.64 7.77 1.16
C TYR A 69 4.66 8.63 1.94
N ILE A 70 4.71 9.94 1.70
CA ILE A 70 3.71 10.90 2.17
C ILE A 70 3.32 11.72 0.94
N ASN A 71 2.03 11.68 0.57
CA ASN A 71 1.50 12.40 -0.59
C ASN A 71 2.37 12.19 -1.84
N ASP A 72 2.67 10.92 -2.15
CA ASP A 72 3.44 10.51 -3.33
C ASP A 72 4.94 10.79 -3.26
N ASN A 73 5.42 11.41 -2.18
CA ASN A 73 6.83 11.72 -2.00
C ASN A 73 7.50 10.65 -1.14
N TYR A 74 8.63 10.13 -1.62
CA TYR A 74 9.44 9.23 -0.81
C TYR A 74 9.96 9.96 0.41
N VAL A 75 9.88 9.32 1.58
CA VAL A 75 10.41 9.84 2.84
C VAL A 75 11.17 8.73 3.56
N THR A 76 12.06 9.14 4.47
CA THR A 76 12.76 8.19 5.33
C THR A 76 11.83 7.64 6.39
N GLU A 77 12.20 6.51 7.00
CA GLU A 77 11.42 5.94 8.09
C GLU A 77 11.27 6.92 9.26
N LEU A 78 12.33 7.66 9.59
CA LEU A 78 12.28 8.66 10.65
C LEU A 78 11.26 9.76 10.37
N VAL A 79 11.23 10.25 9.15
CA VAL A 79 10.25 11.26 8.73
C VAL A 79 8.83 10.70 8.82
N TRP A 80 8.62 9.48 8.35
CA TRP A 80 7.33 8.82 8.43
C TRP A 80 6.86 8.65 9.88
N LEU A 81 7.72 8.18 10.77
CA LEU A 81 7.40 8.00 12.18
C LEU A 81 7.09 9.34 12.86
N SER A 82 7.85 10.38 12.54
CA SER A 82 7.61 11.74 13.06
C SER A 82 6.27 12.29 12.60
N TYR A 83 5.92 12.08 11.33
CA TYR A 83 4.64 12.49 10.76
C TYR A 83 3.48 11.83 11.52
N ASN A 84 3.54 10.53 11.73
CA ASN A 84 2.51 9.80 12.45
C ASN A 84 2.38 10.23 13.90
N ARG A 85 3.50 10.48 14.57
CA ARG A 85 3.50 10.97 15.95
C ARG A 85 2.84 12.32 16.05
N ASN A 86 3.15 13.23 15.14
CA ASN A 86 2.56 14.58 15.13
C ASN A 86 1.05 14.51 14.90
N LEU A 87 0.58 13.66 13.98
CA LEU A 87 -0.84 13.42 13.77
C LEU A 87 -1.52 12.93 15.04
N THR A 88 -0.90 11.98 15.74
CA THR A 88 -1.43 11.43 16.98
C THR A 88 -1.56 12.53 18.04
N LEU A 89 -0.54 13.37 18.19
CA LEU A 89 -0.56 14.49 19.16
C LEU A 89 -1.66 15.49 18.81
N GLU A 90 -1.85 15.81 17.55
CA GLU A 90 -2.94 16.70 17.09
C GLU A 90 -4.31 16.12 17.43
N LEU A 91 -4.52 14.84 17.19
CA LEU A 91 -5.78 14.16 17.50
C LEU A 91 -6.08 14.13 18.98
N LEU A 92 -5.04 14.10 19.83
CA LEU A 92 -5.18 14.13 21.28
C LEU A 92 -5.28 15.56 21.83
N GLY A 93 -5.13 16.58 21.00
CA GLY A 93 -5.19 17.97 21.44
C GLY A 93 -3.93 18.44 22.16
N LEU A 94 -2.80 17.81 21.91
CA LEU A 94 -1.53 18.14 22.55
C LEU A 94 -0.62 19.00 21.67
#